data_fa0c2c897f75beac1976c30013998412
#
_entry.id   fa0c2c897f75beac1976c30013998412
#
_cell.length_a   1.000
_cell.length_b   1.000
_cell.length_c   1.000
_cell.angle_alpha   90.00
_cell.angle_beta   90.00
_cell.angle_gamma   90.00
#
_symmetry.space_group_name_H-M   'P 1'
#
loop_
_entity.id
_entity.type
_entity.pdbx_description
1 polymer ?
#
loop_
_entity_poly.entity_id
_entity_poly.type
_entity_poly.pdbx_seq_one_letter_code
_entity_poly.pdbx_strand_id
1 'polypeptide(L)'
;SNKKSIRFKVDGHTIKVSRGEERIFVWSVFLTLLEIIIEDLTESADTSEFSKINYIYIDDPISSLDDTNIINAAIYLSDVIGSAENTDLKFVISTHQALFYNVLYNEIRFDRRIKKKVFYVMKATDEIEDEKQFKYLLTDVEGDSPFGYHLRVREELRKAIQDEQVEKFHFALFRNLVEKTAT
;
A
#
# COMPACT_ATOMS: atom_id res chain seq x y z
N SER A 1 -10.50 -16.60 -22.58
CA SER A 1 -10.77 -15.79 -21.39
C SER A 1 -11.39 -14.47 -21.82
N ASN A 2 -12.69 -14.29 -21.53
CA ASN A 2 -13.38 -13.02 -21.82
C ASN A 2 -12.90 -11.96 -20.84
N LYS A 3 -11.93 -11.13 -21.24
CA LYS A 3 -11.57 -9.91 -20.50
C LYS A 3 -12.72 -8.92 -20.61
N LYS A 4 -13.51 -8.79 -19.56
CA LYS A 4 -14.44 -7.66 -19.42
C LYS A 4 -13.62 -6.40 -19.23
N SER A 5 -13.63 -5.48 -20.19
CA SER A 5 -13.03 -4.14 -20.08
C SER A 5 -14.11 -3.13 -19.78
N ILE A 6 -13.85 -2.23 -18.85
CA ILE A 6 -14.69 -1.05 -18.60
C ILE A 6 -14.52 -0.11 -19.81
N ARG A 7 -15.63 0.31 -20.40
CA ARG A 7 -15.63 1.24 -21.52
C ARG A 7 -16.40 2.49 -21.13
N PHE A 8 -15.73 3.61 -21.16
CA PHE A 8 -16.34 4.92 -20.94
C PHE A 8 -16.86 5.48 -22.27
N LYS A 9 -18.05 6.06 -22.25
CA LYS A 9 -18.67 6.69 -23.41
C LYS A 9 -19.09 8.11 -23.05
N VAL A 10 -18.73 9.07 -23.91
CA VAL A 10 -19.27 10.44 -23.88
C VAL A 10 -19.94 10.70 -25.22
N ASP A 11 -21.17 11.17 -25.21
CA ASP A 11 -22.00 11.42 -26.41
C ASP A 11 -22.05 10.22 -27.38
N GLY A 12 -22.10 8.99 -26.82
CA GLY A 12 -22.15 7.76 -27.60
C GLY A 12 -20.80 7.28 -28.17
N HIS A 13 -19.75 8.08 -28.07
CA HIS A 13 -18.40 7.73 -28.52
C HIS A 13 -17.58 7.08 -27.40
N THR A 14 -16.92 5.96 -27.71
CA THR A 14 -16.01 5.30 -26.75
C THR A 14 -14.76 6.14 -26.58
N ILE A 15 -14.50 6.59 -25.34
CA ILE A 15 -13.28 7.29 -24.99
C ILE A 15 -12.21 6.25 -24.65
N LYS A 16 -11.01 6.46 -25.14
CA LYS A 16 -9.84 5.70 -24.76
C LYS A 16 -9.29 6.28 -23.45
N VAL A 17 -9.55 5.59 -22.35
CA VAL A 17 -9.02 5.92 -21.02
C VAL A 17 -7.63 5.33 -20.88
N SER A 18 -6.69 6.06 -20.29
CA SER A 18 -5.37 5.55 -19.96
C SER A 18 -5.46 4.50 -18.84
N ARG A 19 -4.47 3.63 -18.75
CA ARG A 19 -4.43 2.63 -17.65
C ARG A 19 -4.36 3.27 -16.26
N GLY A 20 -3.74 4.44 -16.14
CA GLY A 20 -3.69 5.20 -14.91
C GLY A 20 -5.08 5.71 -14.50
N GLU A 21 -5.81 6.33 -15.43
CA GLU A 21 -7.18 6.82 -15.19
C GLU A 21 -8.15 5.69 -14.84
N GLU A 22 -8.05 4.54 -15.52
CA GLU A 22 -8.86 3.36 -15.18
C GLU A 22 -8.62 2.90 -13.73
N ARG A 23 -7.36 2.91 -13.29
CA ARG A 23 -7.00 2.52 -11.92
C ARG A 23 -7.46 3.54 -10.88
N ILE A 24 -7.30 4.83 -11.15
CA ILE A 24 -7.83 5.89 -10.28
C ILE A 24 -9.34 5.73 -10.13
N PHE A 25 -10.06 5.47 -11.23
CA PHE A 25 -11.50 5.26 -11.19
C PHE A 25 -11.87 4.04 -10.32
N VAL A 26 -11.23 2.89 -10.53
CA VAL A 26 -11.48 1.67 -9.74
C VAL A 26 -11.17 1.92 -8.26
N TRP A 27 -10.07 2.61 -7.97
CA TRP A 27 -9.68 3.00 -6.62
C TRP A 27 -10.70 3.94 -5.96
N SER A 28 -11.19 4.94 -6.69
CA SER A 28 -12.22 5.86 -6.19
C SER A 28 -13.53 5.14 -5.87
N VAL A 29 -13.97 4.21 -6.73
CA VAL A 29 -15.16 3.37 -6.47
C VAL A 29 -14.96 2.52 -5.23
N PHE A 30 -13.78 1.90 -5.07
CA PHE A 30 -13.46 1.11 -3.88
C PHE A 30 -13.52 1.95 -2.60
N LEU A 31 -12.91 3.13 -2.59
CA LEU A 31 -12.93 4.03 -1.43
C LEU A 31 -14.34 4.51 -1.09
N THR A 32 -15.14 4.88 -2.09
CA THR A 32 -16.55 5.25 -1.88
C THR A 32 -17.37 4.11 -1.26
N LEU A 33 -17.18 2.87 -1.74
CA LEU A 33 -17.83 1.71 -1.13
C LEU A 33 -17.38 1.49 0.31
N LEU A 34 -16.10 1.69 0.59
CA LEU A 34 -15.56 1.57 1.94
C LEU A 34 -16.13 2.64 2.87
N GLU A 35 -16.26 3.88 2.42
CA GLU A 35 -16.92 4.97 3.17
C GLU A 35 -18.37 4.63 3.50
N ILE A 36 -19.15 4.12 2.54
CA ILE A 36 -20.53 3.67 2.75
C ILE A 36 -20.60 2.58 3.82
N ILE A 37 -19.68 1.60 3.78
CA ILE A 37 -19.61 0.52 4.77
C ILE A 37 -19.30 1.08 6.17
N ILE A 38 -18.35 2.00 6.26
CA ILE A 38 -17.97 2.61 7.55
C ILE A 38 -19.12 3.44 8.12
N GLU A 39 -19.78 4.24 7.29
CA GLU A 39 -20.93 5.05 7.69
C GLU A 39 -22.07 4.18 8.22
N ASP A 40 -22.46 3.15 7.48
CA ASP A 40 -23.52 2.21 7.88
C ASP A 40 -23.18 1.46 9.18
N LEU A 41 -21.94 1.01 9.34
CA LEU A 41 -21.47 0.37 10.57
C LEU A 41 -21.40 1.35 11.77
N THR A 42 -21.14 2.63 11.52
CA THR A 42 -21.09 3.65 12.56
C THR A 42 -22.49 4.03 13.04
N GLU A 43 -23.45 4.14 12.11
CA GLU A 43 -24.82 4.54 12.42
C GLU A 43 -25.69 3.40 12.96
N SER A 44 -25.47 2.17 12.50
CA SER A 44 -26.39 1.05 12.72
C SER A 44 -25.69 -0.30 12.91
N ALA A 45 -24.66 -0.37 13.75
CA ALA A 45 -23.79 -1.55 13.91
C ALA A 45 -24.56 -2.88 14.07
N ASP A 46 -25.63 -2.90 14.87
CA ASP A 46 -26.39 -4.11 15.18
C ASP A 46 -27.30 -4.56 14.03
N THR A 47 -27.72 -3.66 13.16
CA THR A 47 -28.69 -3.92 12.06
C THR A 47 -28.08 -3.82 10.68
N SER A 48 -26.82 -3.39 10.59
CA SER A 48 -26.07 -3.23 9.35
C SER A 48 -25.94 -4.55 8.58
N GLU A 49 -26.16 -4.50 7.28
CA GLU A 49 -25.89 -5.62 6.38
C GLU A 49 -24.39 -5.97 6.36
N PHE A 50 -23.53 -5.04 6.72
CA PHE A 50 -22.07 -5.18 6.78
C PHE A 50 -21.55 -5.61 8.15
N SER A 51 -22.40 -5.84 9.15
CA SER A 51 -22.04 -6.19 10.54
C SER A 51 -21.10 -7.42 10.66
N LYS A 52 -21.03 -8.27 9.63
CA LYS A 52 -20.14 -9.44 9.59
C LYS A 52 -18.77 -9.14 9.04
N ILE A 53 -18.52 -7.93 8.51
CA ILE A 53 -17.22 -7.52 8.00
C ILE A 53 -16.34 -7.07 9.16
N ASN A 54 -15.27 -7.81 9.41
CA ASN A 54 -14.30 -7.49 10.47
C ASN A 54 -12.96 -7.03 9.92
N TYR A 55 -12.66 -7.39 8.67
CA TYR A 55 -11.36 -7.13 8.05
C TYR A 55 -11.52 -6.55 6.65
N ILE A 56 -10.78 -5.51 6.36
CA ILE A 56 -10.59 -4.95 5.03
C ILE A 56 -9.14 -5.20 4.64
N TYR A 57 -8.95 -5.95 3.55
CA TYR A 57 -7.63 -6.21 3.01
C TYR A 57 -7.42 -5.41 1.73
N ILE A 58 -6.35 -4.62 1.69
CA ILE A 58 -5.98 -3.75 0.57
C ILE A 58 -4.60 -4.19 0.09
N ASP A 59 -4.56 -4.85 -1.06
CA ASP A 59 -3.33 -5.39 -1.63
C ASP A 59 -2.83 -4.50 -2.77
N ASP A 60 -1.71 -3.86 -2.53
CA ASP A 60 -0.98 -3.03 -3.50
C ASP A 60 -1.88 -2.06 -4.29
N PRO A 61 -2.61 -1.18 -3.60
CA PRO A 61 -3.72 -0.43 -4.16
C PRO A 61 -3.32 0.44 -5.35
N ILE A 62 -2.04 0.80 -5.44
CA ILE A 62 -1.54 1.84 -6.32
C ILE A 62 -0.31 1.35 -7.08
N SER A 63 -0.55 0.64 -8.17
CA SER A 63 0.49 0.32 -9.12
C SER A 63 0.34 1.18 -10.38
N SER A 64 1.40 1.91 -10.79
CA SER A 64 1.47 2.70 -12.04
C SER A 64 0.71 4.04 -12.03
N LEU A 65 0.64 4.72 -10.89
CA LEU A 65 0.26 6.12 -10.79
C LEU A 65 1.52 7.01 -10.72
N ASP A 66 1.34 8.29 -11.05
CA ASP A 66 2.36 9.30 -10.78
C ASP A 66 2.43 9.63 -9.27
N ASP A 67 3.53 10.25 -8.85
CA ASP A 67 3.82 10.51 -7.44
C ASP A 67 2.74 11.39 -6.77
N THR A 68 2.16 12.36 -7.47
CA THR A 68 1.10 13.21 -6.94
C THR A 68 -0.16 12.41 -6.61
N ASN A 69 -0.57 11.54 -7.52
CA ASN A 69 -1.73 10.68 -7.31
C ASN A 69 -1.47 9.62 -6.21
N ILE A 70 -0.23 9.12 -6.09
CA ILE A 70 0.18 8.22 -5.01
C ILE A 70 0.04 8.90 -3.65
N ILE A 71 0.53 10.14 -3.51
CA ILE A 71 0.45 10.93 -2.28
C ILE A 71 -1.02 11.17 -1.89
N ASN A 72 -1.81 11.68 -2.82
CA ASN A 72 -3.22 11.99 -2.58
C ASN A 72 -4.01 10.73 -2.16
N ALA A 73 -3.76 9.61 -2.80
CA ALA A 73 -4.42 8.36 -2.49
C ALA A 73 -4.04 7.81 -1.10
N ALA A 74 -2.78 7.98 -0.68
CA ALA A 74 -2.34 7.57 0.66
C ALA A 74 -2.98 8.45 1.75
N ILE A 75 -3.03 9.77 1.55
CA ILE A 75 -3.68 10.71 2.47
C ILE A 75 -5.17 10.38 2.60
N TYR A 76 -5.86 10.26 1.46
CA TYR A 76 -7.30 9.97 1.47
C TYR A 76 -7.61 8.62 2.13
N LEU A 77 -6.82 7.58 1.84
CA LEU A 77 -6.98 6.28 2.51
C LEU A 77 -6.79 6.39 4.02
N SER A 78 -5.82 7.17 4.48
CA SER A 78 -5.62 7.42 5.92
C SER A 78 -6.84 8.05 6.57
N ASP A 79 -7.45 9.03 5.92
CA ASP A 79 -8.67 9.69 6.41
C ASP A 79 -9.85 8.72 6.48
N VAL A 80 -10.04 7.88 5.47
CA VAL A 80 -11.07 6.84 5.44
C VAL A 80 -10.86 5.82 6.56
N ILE A 81 -9.62 5.38 6.80
CA ILE A 81 -9.29 4.49 7.93
C ILE A 81 -9.58 5.18 9.27
N GLY A 82 -9.22 6.46 9.40
CA GLY A 82 -9.49 7.26 10.60
C GLY A 82 -10.98 7.42 10.89
N SER A 83 -11.84 7.52 9.87
CA SER A 83 -13.30 7.62 10.04
C SER A 83 -13.93 6.35 10.63
N ALA A 84 -13.23 5.20 10.54
CA ALA A 84 -13.68 3.94 11.11
C ALA A 84 -13.43 3.81 12.63
N GLU A 85 -13.05 4.87 13.35
CA GLU A 85 -12.67 4.84 14.77
C GLU A 85 -13.74 4.26 15.72
N ASN A 86 -15.01 4.36 15.33
CA ASN A 86 -16.16 3.88 16.09
C ASN A 86 -16.68 2.52 15.58
N THR A 87 -15.93 1.83 14.77
CA THR A 87 -16.25 0.49 14.25
C THR A 87 -15.23 -0.55 14.74
N ASP A 88 -15.55 -1.83 14.62
CA ASP A 88 -14.62 -2.94 14.89
C ASP A 88 -13.78 -3.34 13.68
N LEU A 89 -13.83 -2.56 12.61
CA LEU A 89 -13.08 -2.82 11.37
C LEU A 89 -11.58 -2.80 11.60
N LYS A 90 -10.90 -3.77 11.01
CA LYS A 90 -9.43 -3.89 10.99
C LYS A 90 -8.95 -3.84 9.56
N PHE A 91 -7.94 -3.02 9.33
CA PHE A 91 -7.34 -2.83 8.01
C PHE A 91 -6.01 -3.56 7.92
N VAL A 92 -5.83 -4.32 6.86
CA VAL A 92 -4.54 -4.93 6.49
C VAL A 92 -4.17 -4.38 5.12
N ILE A 93 -3.04 -3.69 5.04
CA ILE A 93 -2.61 -3.02 3.82
C ILE A 93 -1.24 -3.55 3.45
N SER A 94 -1.09 -4.06 2.23
CA SER A 94 0.20 -4.43 1.65
C SER A 94 0.54 -3.51 0.49
N THR A 95 1.80 -3.16 0.33
CA THR A 95 2.30 -2.39 -0.82
C THR A 95 3.78 -2.63 -1.04
N HIS A 96 4.19 -2.56 -2.30
CA HIS A 96 5.61 -2.52 -2.69
C HIS A 96 6.06 -1.08 -3.03
N GLN A 97 5.14 -0.10 -3.02
CA GLN A 97 5.41 1.30 -3.34
C GLN A 97 5.93 2.06 -2.12
N ALA A 98 7.22 2.36 -2.11
CA ALA A 98 7.86 3.05 -0.98
C ALA A 98 7.25 4.42 -0.68
N LEU A 99 6.89 5.21 -1.72
CA LEU A 99 6.28 6.53 -1.54
C LEU A 99 4.91 6.41 -0.88
N PHE A 100 4.06 5.50 -1.35
CA PHE A 100 2.75 5.24 -0.74
C PHE A 100 2.89 4.82 0.72
N TYR A 101 3.77 3.86 1.00
CA TYR A 101 4.04 3.42 2.37
C TYR A 101 4.48 4.59 3.26
N ASN A 102 5.43 5.42 2.81
CA ASN A 102 5.97 6.50 3.62
C ASN A 102 4.92 7.56 3.95
N VAL A 103 4.09 7.94 2.99
CA VAL A 103 3.00 8.91 3.23
C VAL A 103 1.97 8.29 4.17
N LEU A 104 1.47 7.10 3.87
CA LEU A 104 0.46 6.42 4.68
C LEU A 104 0.97 6.15 6.11
N TYR A 105 2.23 5.74 6.27
CA TYR A 105 2.85 5.54 7.57
C TYR A 105 2.83 6.82 8.42
N ASN A 106 3.20 7.97 7.82
CA ASN A 106 3.21 9.24 8.53
C ASN A 106 1.82 9.67 8.94
N GLU A 107 0.85 9.61 8.02
CA GLU A 107 -0.53 9.97 8.30
C GLU A 107 -1.12 9.07 9.41
N ILE A 108 -1.03 7.76 9.26
CA ILE A 108 -1.57 6.81 10.24
C ILE A 108 -0.85 6.93 11.60
N ARG A 109 0.48 7.08 11.60
CA ARG A 109 1.26 7.11 12.85
C ARG A 109 0.81 8.21 13.78
N PHE A 110 0.48 9.38 13.25
CA PHE A 110 0.10 10.55 14.04
C PHE A 110 -1.41 10.70 14.22
N ASP A 111 -2.22 9.94 13.50
CA ASP A 111 -3.68 10.00 13.65
C ASP A 111 -4.12 9.37 14.96
N ARG A 112 -4.75 10.20 15.82
CA ARG A 112 -5.24 9.79 17.14
C ARG A 112 -6.52 8.95 17.10
N ARG A 113 -7.25 8.97 15.98
CA ARG A 113 -8.44 8.16 15.74
C ARG A 113 -8.08 6.67 15.66
N ILE A 114 -6.89 6.36 15.15
CA ILE A 114 -6.40 4.99 14.96
C ILE A 114 -5.64 4.56 16.23
N LYS A 115 -6.31 3.80 17.11
CA LYS A 115 -5.80 3.42 18.44
C LYS A 115 -4.67 2.40 18.40
N LYS A 116 -4.77 1.39 17.52
CA LYS A 116 -3.76 0.34 17.38
C LYS A 116 -3.29 0.25 15.95
N LYS A 117 -1.98 0.35 15.76
CA LYS A 117 -1.32 0.32 14.47
C LYS A 117 0.02 -0.41 14.61
N VAL A 118 0.32 -1.27 13.65
CA VAL A 118 1.59 -1.98 13.54
C VAL A 118 2.05 -1.95 12.10
N PHE A 119 3.35 -1.84 11.92
CA PHE A 119 3.96 -1.73 10.61
C PHE A 119 5.03 -2.82 10.45
N TYR A 120 5.00 -3.52 9.33
CA TYR A 120 5.93 -4.60 9.05
C TYR A 120 6.61 -4.41 7.71
N VAL A 121 7.86 -4.87 7.62
CA VAL A 121 8.51 -5.14 6.34
C VAL A 121 8.55 -6.64 6.13
N MET A 122 8.08 -7.07 4.97
CA MET A 122 8.13 -8.47 4.55
C MET A 122 9.40 -8.70 3.74
N LYS A 123 10.20 -9.68 4.12
CA LYS A 123 11.39 -10.12 3.41
C LYS A 123 11.27 -11.60 3.07
N ALA A 124 11.67 -11.97 1.86
CA ALA A 124 11.91 -13.37 1.55
C ALA A 124 13.20 -13.81 2.27
N THR A 125 13.19 -14.98 2.85
CA THR A 125 14.39 -15.60 3.44
C THR A 125 14.94 -16.61 2.46
N ASP A 126 16.29 -16.68 2.36
CA ASP A 126 16.99 -17.64 1.48
C ASP A 126 17.00 -19.08 2.03
N GLU A 127 16.35 -19.35 3.16
CA GLU A 127 16.21 -20.69 3.71
C GLU A 127 15.22 -21.50 2.88
N ILE A 128 15.76 -22.19 1.89
CA ILE A 128 15.07 -23.17 1.05
C ILE A 128 15.03 -24.49 1.81
N GLU A 129 13.94 -24.79 2.49
CA GLU A 129 13.68 -26.13 3.07
C GLU A 129 12.92 -27.05 2.11
N ASP A 130 13.07 -26.97 0.91
CA ASP A 130 12.57 -27.76 -0.22
C ASP A 130 12.36 -26.85 -1.43
N GLU A 131 12.69 -27.32 -2.61
CA GLU A 131 12.77 -26.56 -3.87
C GLU A 131 11.51 -25.78 -4.30
N LYS A 132 10.50 -25.59 -3.44
CA LYS A 132 9.23 -24.95 -3.78
C LYS A 132 8.61 -24.04 -2.72
N GLN A 133 9.21 -23.84 -1.56
CA GLN A 133 8.60 -22.99 -0.53
C GLN A 133 9.51 -21.82 -0.16
N PHE A 134 9.07 -20.61 -0.53
CA PHE A 134 9.67 -19.37 -0.03
C PHE A 134 9.15 -19.11 1.40
N LYS A 135 10.05 -18.93 2.34
CA LYS A 135 9.69 -18.40 3.65
C LYS A 135 9.72 -16.88 3.62
N TYR A 136 8.75 -16.27 4.24
CA TYR A 136 8.68 -14.81 4.39
C TYR A 136 8.77 -14.45 5.86
N LEU A 137 9.62 -13.49 6.18
CA LEU A 137 9.78 -12.93 7.52
C LEU A 137 9.11 -11.56 7.56
N LEU A 138 8.22 -11.35 8.54
CA LEU A 138 7.69 -10.05 8.88
C LEU A 138 8.54 -9.44 9.99
N THR A 139 9.19 -8.32 9.71
CA THR A 139 10.00 -7.58 10.69
C THR A 139 9.25 -6.32 11.07
N ASP A 140 9.08 -6.09 12.37
CA ASP A 140 8.49 -4.85 12.89
C ASP A 140 9.36 -3.64 12.55
N VAL A 141 8.70 -2.52 12.27
CA VAL A 141 9.31 -1.24 11.89
C VAL A 141 9.24 -0.23 13.05
N GLU A 142 9.23 -0.70 14.31
CA GLU A 142 9.20 0.19 15.47
C GLU A 142 10.34 1.22 15.43
N GLY A 143 9.96 2.50 15.44
CA GLY A 143 10.90 3.61 15.54
C GLY A 143 11.60 4.05 14.24
N ASP A 144 11.31 3.42 13.11
CA ASP A 144 11.97 3.76 11.86
C ASP A 144 11.40 5.05 11.24
N SER A 145 12.30 5.88 10.73
CA SER A 145 11.97 7.10 10.00
C SER A 145 11.29 6.76 8.66
N PRO A 146 10.42 7.65 8.11
CA PRO A 146 9.95 7.54 6.73
C PRO A 146 11.06 7.34 5.70
N PHE A 147 12.29 7.74 6.06
CA PHE A 147 13.50 7.49 5.29
C PHE A 147 14.15 6.12 5.55
N GLY A 148 13.54 5.28 6.39
CA GLY A 148 14.07 3.97 6.76
C GLY A 148 14.32 3.06 5.54
N TYR A 149 13.49 3.16 4.49
CA TYR A 149 13.74 2.45 3.23
C TYR A 149 15.10 2.81 2.62
N HIS A 150 15.42 4.10 2.52
CA HIS A 150 16.71 4.54 1.96
C HIS A 150 17.89 4.14 2.84
N LEU A 151 17.70 4.19 4.15
CA LEU A 151 18.71 3.75 5.10
C LEU A 151 18.95 2.24 5.00
N ARG A 152 17.89 1.44 4.84
CA ARG A 152 17.98 -0.01 4.66
C ARG A 152 18.64 -0.38 3.34
N VAL A 153 18.24 0.26 2.23
CA VAL A 153 18.89 0.05 0.93
C VAL A 153 20.37 0.39 1.01
N ARG A 154 20.72 1.49 1.66
CA ARG A 154 22.13 1.86 1.88
C ARG A 154 22.87 0.81 2.70
N GLU A 155 22.27 0.31 3.76
CA GLU A 155 22.86 -0.72 4.64
C GLU A 155 23.03 -2.05 3.91
N GLU A 156 22.04 -2.47 3.12
CA GLU A 156 22.08 -3.65 2.26
C GLU A 156 23.23 -3.57 1.26
N LEU A 157 23.32 -2.43 0.55
CA LEU A 157 24.41 -2.19 -0.39
C LEU A 157 25.78 -2.18 0.29
N ARG A 158 25.90 -1.56 1.47
CA ARG A 158 27.13 -1.54 2.23
C ARG A 158 27.56 -2.95 2.65
N LYS A 159 26.62 -3.75 3.15
CA LYS A 159 26.86 -5.12 3.53
C LYS A 159 27.30 -5.99 2.34
N ALA A 160 26.58 -5.88 1.21
CA ALA A 160 26.94 -6.60 0.00
C ALA A 160 28.37 -6.28 -0.51
N ILE A 161 28.79 -5.02 -0.37
CA ILE A 161 30.16 -4.59 -0.70
C ILE A 161 31.18 -5.16 0.29
N GLN A 162 30.88 -5.12 1.60
CA GLN A 162 31.78 -5.62 2.64
C GLN A 162 31.97 -7.13 2.56
N ASP A 163 30.90 -7.86 2.24
CA ASP A 163 30.89 -9.32 2.14
C ASP A 163 31.35 -9.82 0.74
N GLU A 164 31.72 -8.90 -0.16
CA GLU A 164 32.07 -9.18 -1.57
C GLU A 164 30.98 -9.96 -2.34
N GLN A 165 29.71 -9.81 -1.93
CA GLN A 165 28.55 -10.52 -2.48
C GLN A 165 27.63 -9.56 -3.27
N VAL A 166 28.20 -8.80 -4.19
CA VAL A 166 27.41 -7.87 -5.01
C VAL A 166 26.75 -8.62 -6.18
N GLU A 167 25.40 -8.64 -6.16
CA GLU A 167 24.58 -9.25 -7.20
C GLU A 167 23.90 -8.21 -8.08
N LYS A 168 23.30 -8.66 -9.20
CA LYS A 168 22.65 -7.76 -10.18
C LYS A 168 21.55 -6.89 -9.58
N PHE A 169 20.78 -7.40 -8.61
CA PHE A 169 19.71 -6.63 -7.98
C PHE A 169 20.25 -5.45 -7.15
N HIS A 170 21.47 -5.52 -6.62
CA HIS A 170 22.10 -4.42 -5.89
C HIS A 170 22.32 -3.18 -6.76
N PHE A 171 22.59 -3.37 -8.06
CA PHE A 171 22.67 -2.24 -9.00
C PHE A 171 21.32 -1.55 -9.21
N ALA A 172 20.22 -2.32 -9.24
CA ALA A 172 18.86 -1.77 -9.30
C ALA A 172 18.52 -0.99 -8.01
N LEU A 173 18.88 -1.52 -6.84
CA LEU A 173 18.72 -0.82 -5.56
C LEU A 173 19.53 0.48 -5.51
N PHE A 174 20.79 0.44 -5.95
CA PHE A 174 21.64 1.62 -6.01
C PHE A 174 21.07 2.69 -6.95
N ARG A 175 20.65 2.29 -8.15
CA ARG A 175 20.00 3.20 -9.10
C ARG A 175 18.78 3.87 -8.48
N ASN A 176 17.88 3.10 -7.88
CA ASN A 176 16.69 3.63 -7.22
C ASN A 176 17.04 4.59 -6.08
N LEU A 177 18.08 4.29 -5.31
CA LEU A 177 18.56 5.17 -4.25
C LEU A 177 19.04 6.51 -4.80
N VAL A 178 19.87 6.48 -5.86
CA VAL A 178 20.41 7.69 -6.49
C VAL A 178 19.32 8.52 -7.16
N GLU A 179 18.43 7.90 -7.94
CA GLU A 179 17.33 8.61 -8.63
C GLU A 179 16.39 9.32 -7.66
N LYS A 180 16.15 8.75 -6.48
CA LYS A 180 15.25 9.34 -5.47
C LYS A 180 15.95 10.32 -4.50
N THR A 181 17.27 10.36 -4.49
CA THR A 181 18.03 11.32 -3.63
C THR A 181 18.58 12.50 -4.41
N ALA A 182 18.54 12.46 -5.75
CA ALA A 182 19.06 13.52 -6.63
C ALA A 182 17.98 14.54 -7.07
N THR A 183 16.74 14.43 -6.58
CA THR A 183 15.64 15.39 -6.74
C THR A 183 15.41 16.15 -5.44
#